data_34d9f061f7249f95451f5074b9061a90
#
_entry.id   34d9f061f7249f95451f5074b9061a90
#
_cell.length_a   1.000
_cell.length_b   1.000
_cell.length_c   1.000
_cell.angle_alpha   90.00
_cell.angle_beta   90.00
_cell.angle_gamma   90.00
#
_symmetry.space_group_name_H-M   'P 1'
#
loop_
_entity.id
_entity.type
_entity.pdbx_description
1 polymer ?
#
loop_
_entity_poly.entity_id
_entity_poly.type
_entity_poly.pdbx_seq_one_letter_code
_entity_poly.pdbx_strand_id
1 'polypeptide(L)'
;MVFWILLGVVAAVVLLTVLVNGILALLQLRYVAGIAPVQYKNQLQPQPLDGRWVFTTDGDFRVMTLTDVHIGGGWMSFFKDRRAIDCVVRMVTAEQPDLVAVTGDIAYPVPFQSGTFNNKTAARLFGRVMQNLGVYWAPVLGNHDTESYAVYNRRYIGKYYQ
;
A
#
# COMPACT_ATOMS: atom_id res chain seq x y z
N MET A 1 -37.51 14.13 20.77
CA MET A 1 -37.78 13.48 19.45
C MET A 1 -36.73 13.82 18.43
N VAL A 2 -36.51 15.08 18.07
CA VAL A 2 -35.52 15.51 17.04
C VAL A 2 -34.09 15.02 17.32
N PHE A 3 -33.62 15.11 18.56
CA PHE A 3 -32.28 14.64 18.96
C PHE A 3 -32.05 13.16 18.65
N TRP A 4 -33.00 12.29 18.95
CA TRP A 4 -32.88 10.85 18.68
C TRP A 4 -32.91 10.52 17.18
N ILE A 5 -33.69 11.30 16.41
CA ILE A 5 -33.70 11.18 14.95
C ILE A 5 -32.33 11.56 14.37
N LEU A 6 -31.77 12.69 14.79
CA LEU A 6 -30.45 13.14 14.37
C LEU A 6 -29.35 12.12 14.74
N LEU A 7 -29.39 11.61 15.98
CA LEU A 7 -28.43 10.58 16.41
C LEU A 7 -28.57 9.31 15.56
N GLY A 8 -29.78 8.88 15.26
CA GLY A 8 -30.02 7.73 14.38
C GLY A 8 -29.49 7.93 12.97
N VAL A 9 -29.69 9.11 12.39
CA VAL A 9 -29.16 9.46 11.06
C VAL A 9 -27.64 9.45 11.05
N VAL A 10 -27.00 10.07 12.05
CA VAL A 10 -25.53 10.08 12.15
C VAL A 10 -24.99 8.65 12.29
N ALA A 11 -25.59 7.83 13.16
CA ALA A 11 -25.18 6.43 13.31
C ALA A 11 -25.34 5.63 12.00
N ALA A 12 -26.42 5.83 11.27
CA ALA A 12 -26.67 5.16 9.99
C ALA A 12 -25.63 5.58 8.93
N VAL A 13 -25.29 6.88 8.85
CA VAL A 13 -24.26 7.38 7.92
C VAL A 13 -22.89 6.80 8.27
N VAL A 14 -22.51 6.74 9.54
CA VAL A 14 -21.24 6.14 9.97
C VAL A 14 -21.18 4.66 9.62
N LEU A 15 -22.24 3.89 9.93
CA LEU A 15 -22.31 2.49 9.60
C LEU A 15 -22.22 2.22 8.08
N LEU A 16 -22.95 3.01 7.31
CA LEU A 16 -22.90 2.92 5.84
C LEU A 16 -21.49 3.22 5.31
N THR A 17 -20.83 4.25 5.82
CA THR A 17 -19.45 4.62 5.44
C THR A 17 -18.48 3.48 5.77
N VAL A 18 -18.58 2.87 6.95
CA VAL A 18 -17.74 1.72 7.34
C VAL A 18 -17.98 0.53 6.42
N LEU A 19 -19.25 0.23 6.13
CA LEU A 19 -19.63 -0.88 5.25
C LEU A 19 -19.09 -0.68 3.82
N VAL A 20 -19.29 0.51 3.25
CA VAL A 20 -18.80 0.86 1.91
C VAL A 20 -17.28 0.75 1.85
N ASN A 21 -16.55 1.32 2.81
CA ASN A 21 -15.10 1.20 2.88
C ASN A 21 -14.66 -0.27 2.98
N GLY A 22 -15.35 -1.09 3.77
CA GLY A 22 -15.07 -2.53 3.89
C GLY A 22 -15.24 -3.27 2.57
N ILE A 23 -16.35 -3.04 1.87
CA ILE A 23 -16.63 -3.67 0.56
C ILE A 23 -15.58 -3.25 -0.47
N LEU A 24 -15.28 -1.95 -0.57
CA LEU A 24 -14.31 -1.44 -1.53
C LEU A 24 -12.89 -1.93 -1.23
N ALA A 25 -12.50 -2.03 0.04
CA ALA A 25 -11.23 -2.64 0.44
C ALA A 25 -11.13 -4.10 -0.02
N LEU A 26 -12.20 -4.89 0.12
CA LEU A 26 -12.25 -6.27 -0.37
C LEU A 26 -12.12 -6.34 -1.91
N LEU A 27 -12.79 -5.44 -2.63
CA LEU A 27 -12.70 -5.37 -4.09
C LEU A 27 -11.27 -5.00 -4.54
N GLN A 28 -10.61 -4.06 -3.87
CA GLN A 28 -9.23 -3.72 -4.12
C GLN A 28 -8.28 -4.88 -3.84
N LEU A 29 -8.47 -5.59 -2.72
CA LEU A 29 -7.66 -6.77 -2.39
C LEU A 29 -7.83 -7.90 -3.41
N ARG A 30 -9.05 -8.12 -3.92
CA ARG A 30 -9.29 -9.08 -5.01
C ARG A 30 -8.59 -8.65 -6.30
N TYR A 31 -8.64 -7.37 -6.61
CA TYR A 31 -7.94 -6.82 -7.77
C TYR A 31 -6.42 -7.04 -7.66
N VAL A 32 -5.83 -6.68 -6.52
CA VAL A 32 -4.39 -6.88 -6.27
C VAL A 32 -4.03 -8.36 -6.31
N ALA A 33 -4.89 -9.26 -5.82
CA ALA A 33 -4.66 -10.70 -5.89
C ALA A 33 -4.54 -11.25 -7.32
N GLY A 34 -5.07 -10.54 -8.31
CA GLY A 34 -4.95 -10.89 -9.73
C GLY A 34 -3.67 -10.37 -10.42
N ILE A 35 -2.82 -9.62 -9.72
CA ILE A 35 -1.55 -9.13 -10.27
C ILE A 35 -0.61 -10.31 -10.46
N ALA A 36 -0.12 -10.47 -11.70
CA ALA A 36 0.85 -11.52 -12.04
C ALA A 36 2.27 -11.15 -11.58
N PRO A 37 3.09 -12.14 -11.22
CA PRO A 37 4.48 -11.88 -10.87
C PRO A 37 5.28 -11.41 -12.10
N VAL A 38 6.29 -10.59 -11.83
CA VAL A 38 7.23 -10.12 -12.85
C VAL A 38 8.02 -11.33 -13.40
N GLN A 39 8.10 -11.43 -14.72
CA GLN A 39 8.87 -12.48 -15.38
C GLN A 39 10.30 -12.01 -15.58
N TYR A 40 11.15 -12.20 -14.56
CA TYR A 40 12.57 -11.89 -14.68
C TYR A 40 13.27 -12.90 -15.59
N LYS A 41 14.19 -12.42 -16.41
CA LYS A 41 15.13 -13.31 -17.14
C LYS A 41 16.15 -13.91 -16.16
N ASN A 42 16.74 -13.08 -15.32
CA ASN A 42 17.67 -13.47 -14.26
C ASN A 42 17.41 -12.57 -13.05
N GLN A 43 16.64 -13.05 -12.08
CA GLN A 43 16.45 -12.32 -10.83
C GLN A 43 17.59 -12.64 -9.87
N LEU A 44 18.29 -11.60 -9.41
CA LEU A 44 19.29 -11.74 -8.37
C LEU A 44 18.62 -12.18 -7.06
N GLN A 45 19.26 -13.14 -6.39
CA GLN A 45 18.77 -13.68 -5.13
C GLN A 45 19.62 -13.10 -3.97
N PRO A 46 19.00 -12.43 -2.98
CA PRO A 46 19.75 -11.98 -1.82
C PRO A 46 20.18 -13.16 -0.96
N GLN A 47 21.40 -13.10 -0.45
CA GLN A 47 21.98 -14.12 0.43
C GLN A 47 22.14 -13.54 1.84
N PRO A 48 21.88 -14.33 2.90
CA PRO A 48 22.19 -13.91 4.26
C PRO A 48 23.71 -13.92 4.49
N LEU A 49 24.25 -12.79 4.91
CA LEU A 49 25.66 -12.65 5.28
C LEU A 49 25.76 -11.77 6.55
N ASP A 50 26.31 -12.30 7.62
CA ASP A 50 26.53 -11.60 8.89
C ASP A 50 25.28 -10.84 9.40
N GLY A 51 24.10 -11.50 9.34
CA GLY A 51 22.83 -10.93 9.78
C GLY A 51 22.23 -9.85 8.85
N ARG A 52 22.76 -9.72 7.64
CA ARG A 52 22.27 -8.81 6.59
C ARG A 52 21.88 -9.61 5.35
N TRP A 53 21.03 -9.01 4.52
CA TRP A 53 20.76 -9.50 3.19
C TRP A 53 21.67 -8.80 2.19
N VAL A 54 22.40 -9.56 1.40
CA VAL A 54 23.38 -9.05 0.43
C VAL A 54 23.05 -9.58 -0.96
N PHE A 55 23.01 -8.70 -1.94
CA PHE A 55 23.02 -9.09 -3.36
C PHE A 55 24.45 -9.10 -3.87
N THR A 56 24.80 -10.15 -4.60
CA THR A 56 26.11 -10.26 -5.27
C THR A 56 25.90 -10.33 -6.76
N THR A 57 26.59 -9.48 -7.52
CA THR A 57 26.52 -9.44 -8.98
C THR A 57 27.83 -8.95 -9.56
N ASP A 58 28.20 -9.47 -10.72
CA ASP A 58 29.34 -8.98 -11.53
C ASP A 58 28.88 -7.94 -12.57
N GLY A 59 27.57 -7.71 -12.67
CA GLY A 59 26.96 -6.74 -13.59
C GLY A 59 26.29 -5.59 -12.89
N ASP A 60 25.44 -4.89 -13.63
CA ASP A 60 24.64 -3.77 -13.11
C ASP A 60 23.65 -4.25 -12.05
N PHE A 61 23.47 -3.45 -11.00
CA PHE A 61 22.43 -3.61 -9.99
C PHE A 61 21.42 -2.47 -10.11
N ARG A 62 20.19 -2.79 -10.52
CA ARG A 62 19.15 -1.79 -10.77
C ARG A 62 18.28 -1.58 -9.55
N VAL A 63 18.26 -0.34 -9.06
CA VAL A 63 17.40 0.09 -7.96
C VAL A 63 16.34 1.03 -8.51
N MET A 64 15.07 0.67 -8.31
CA MET A 64 13.95 1.56 -8.55
C MET A 64 13.58 2.27 -7.25
N THR A 65 13.54 3.60 -7.25
CA THR A 65 13.06 4.37 -6.11
C THR A 65 11.61 4.78 -6.34
N LEU A 66 10.74 4.45 -5.38
CA LEU A 66 9.34 4.88 -5.32
C LEU A 66 9.14 5.77 -4.10
N THR A 67 8.42 6.87 -4.27
CA THR A 67 8.03 7.78 -3.19
C THR A 67 6.59 8.27 -3.44
N ASP A 68 5.90 8.70 -2.39
CA ASP A 68 4.62 9.42 -2.49
C ASP A 68 3.55 8.68 -3.32
N VAL A 69 3.42 7.38 -3.13
CA VAL A 69 2.40 6.56 -3.83
C VAL A 69 1.00 6.98 -3.42
N HIS A 70 0.83 7.43 -2.16
CA HIS A 70 -0.39 8.06 -1.62
C HIS A 70 -1.66 7.24 -1.84
N ILE A 71 -1.63 5.95 -1.49
CA ILE A 71 -2.82 5.10 -1.46
C ILE A 71 -3.72 5.54 -0.30
N GLY A 72 -4.92 6.01 -0.61
CA GLY A 72 -5.86 6.48 0.41
C GLY A 72 -6.54 5.34 1.16
N GLY A 73 -6.82 4.22 0.49
CA GLY A 73 -7.44 3.02 1.07
C GLY A 73 -8.93 3.17 1.41
N GLY A 74 -9.61 4.22 0.96
CA GLY A 74 -11.01 4.49 1.22
C GLY A 74 -11.87 4.70 -0.01
N TRP A 75 -13.17 4.95 0.21
CA TRP A 75 -14.15 5.01 -0.86
C TRP A 75 -13.95 6.20 -1.82
N MET A 76 -13.45 7.33 -1.33
CA MET A 76 -13.20 8.52 -2.16
C MET A 76 -11.95 8.39 -3.01
N SER A 77 -10.99 7.56 -2.59
CA SER A 77 -9.74 7.35 -3.32
C SER A 77 -9.73 6.09 -4.19
N PHE A 78 -10.79 5.28 -4.18
CA PHE A 78 -10.84 3.94 -4.79
C PHE A 78 -10.25 3.89 -6.21
N PHE A 79 -10.68 4.76 -7.11
CA PHE A 79 -10.20 4.79 -8.50
C PHE A 79 -8.78 5.38 -8.63
N LYS A 80 -8.44 6.35 -7.78
CA LYS A 80 -7.09 6.93 -7.69
C LYS A 80 -6.10 5.86 -7.23
N ASP A 81 -6.44 5.11 -6.19
CA ASP A 81 -5.63 4.03 -5.64
C ASP A 81 -5.34 2.96 -6.69
N ARG A 82 -6.36 2.55 -7.45
CA ARG A 82 -6.18 1.58 -8.55
C ARG A 82 -5.22 2.09 -9.61
N ARG A 83 -5.34 3.35 -10.01
CA ARG A 83 -4.41 3.96 -10.99
C ARG A 83 -2.98 4.02 -10.46
N ALA A 84 -2.79 4.37 -9.18
CA ALA A 84 -1.47 4.39 -8.55
C ALA A 84 -0.86 2.99 -8.52
N ILE A 85 -1.63 1.98 -8.13
CA ILE A 85 -1.21 0.57 -8.16
C ILE A 85 -0.85 0.14 -9.58
N ASP A 86 -1.68 0.45 -10.58
CA ASP A 86 -1.41 0.11 -11.99
C ASP A 86 -0.12 0.75 -12.49
N CYS A 87 0.16 2.00 -12.11
CA CYS A 87 1.41 2.67 -12.46
C CYS A 87 2.61 1.94 -11.85
N VAL A 88 2.55 1.61 -10.55
CA VAL A 88 3.62 0.85 -9.88
C VAL A 88 3.85 -0.50 -10.55
N VAL A 89 2.77 -1.25 -10.81
CA VAL A 89 2.85 -2.56 -11.48
C VAL A 89 3.52 -2.45 -12.86
N ARG A 90 3.10 -1.47 -13.66
CA ARG A 90 3.68 -1.25 -15.00
C ARG A 90 5.16 -0.88 -14.94
N MET A 91 5.53 0.04 -14.06
CA MET A 91 6.93 0.47 -13.90
C MET A 91 7.81 -0.71 -13.47
N VAL A 92 7.42 -1.43 -12.42
CA VAL A 92 8.19 -2.57 -11.91
C VAL A 92 8.29 -3.69 -12.95
N THR A 93 7.21 -3.96 -13.70
CA THR A 93 7.20 -4.98 -14.74
C THR A 93 8.09 -4.59 -15.93
N ALA A 94 8.08 -3.33 -16.34
CA ALA A 94 8.86 -2.84 -17.47
C ALA A 94 10.36 -2.79 -17.16
N GLU A 95 10.71 -2.26 -15.98
CA GLU A 95 12.10 -2.01 -15.60
C GLU A 95 12.78 -3.22 -14.98
N GLN A 96 12.02 -4.18 -14.44
CA GLN A 96 12.54 -5.38 -13.78
C GLN A 96 13.69 -5.07 -12.80
N PRO A 97 13.48 -4.21 -11.78
CA PRO A 97 14.54 -3.81 -10.88
C PRO A 97 14.97 -4.96 -9.97
N ASP A 98 16.24 -4.99 -9.59
CA ASP A 98 16.76 -5.95 -8.60
C ASP A 98 16.26 -5.62 -7.18
N LEU A 99 16.03 -4.33 -6.92
CA LEU A 99 15.48 -3.84 -5.65
C LEU A 99 14.56 -2.65 -5.89
N VAL A 100 13.43 -2.63 -5.20
CA VAL A 100 12.57 -1.43 -5.09
C VAL A 100 12.80 -0.77 -3.74
N ALA A 101 13.37 0.43 -3.72
CA ALA A 101 13.49 1.26 -2.53
C ALA A 101 12.26 2.18 -2.43
N VAL A 102 11.48 2.03 -1.35
CA VAL A 102 10.31 2.88 -1.11
C VAL A 102 10.62 3.86 -0.01
N THR A 103 10.69 5.15 -0.34
CA THR A 103 11.20 6.19 0.56
C THR A 103 10.11 6.91 1.36
N GLY A 104 8.91 6.30 1.44
CA GLY A 104 7.83 6.77 2.31
C GLY A 104 6.57 7.20 1.58
N ASP A 105 5.60 7.61 2.37
CA ASP A 105 4.30 8.12 1.95
C ASP A 105 3.54 7.16 1.02
N ILE A 106 3.57 5.88 1.40
CA ILE A 106 2.78 4.82 0.74
C ILE A 106 1.29 5.04 1.03
N ALA A 107 0.94 5.31 2.31
CA ALA A 107 -0.42 5.50 2.75
C ALA A 107 -0.76 6.99 2.91
N TYR A 108 -1.97 7.37 2.45
CA TYR A 108 -2.49 8.74 2.58
C TYR A 108 -3.98 8.71 2.97
N PRO A 109 -4.31 8.29 4.21
CA PRO A 109 -5.69 8.13 4.66
C PRO A 109 -6.31 9.45 5.13
N VAL A 110 -6.18 10.52 4.35
CA VAL A 110 -6.77 11.83 4.67
C VAL A 110 -8.29 11.78 4.48
N PRO A 111 -9.12 11.98 5.53
CA PRO A 111 -10.55 11.69 5.50
C PRO A 111 -11.31 12.36 4.36
N PHE A 112 -10.99 13.64 4.10
CA PHE A 112 -11.65 14.42 3.04
C PHE A 112 -11.16 14.12 1.61
N GLN A 113 -10.12 13.31 1.47
CA GLN A 113 -9.56 12.90 0.18
C GLN A 113 -9.67 11.40 -0.06
N SER A 114 -9.59 10.60 0.99
CA SER A 114 -9.69 9.15 0.92
C SER A 114 -11.04 8.59 1.41
N GLY A 115 -11.77 9.35 2.25
CA GLY A 115 -13.00 8.88 2.90
C GLY A 115 -12.75 7.91 4.06
N THR A 116 -11.51 7.87 4.60
CA THR A 116 -11.14 7.00 5.71
C THR A 116 -9.96 7.57 6.51
N PHE A 117 -9.84 7.13 7.76
CA PHE A 117 -8.67 7.30 8.62
C PHE A 117 -7.79 6.03 8.67
N ASN A 118 -8.19 4.98 7.93
CA ASN A 118 -7.61 3.65 8.05
C ASN A 118 -6.42 3.47 7.11
N ASN A 119 -5.22 3.76 7.61
CA ASN A 119 -3.96 3.56 6.89
C ASN A 119 -3.57 2.07 6.68
N LYS A 120 -4.14 1.15 7.47
CA LYS A 120 -3.89 -0.29 7.32
C LYS A 120 -4.32 -0.82 5.96
N THR A 121 -5.43 -0.33 5.40
CA THR A 121 -5.90 -0.77 4.08
C THR A 121 -4.87 -0.45 3.01
N ALA A 122 -4.34 0.77 3.01
CA ALA A 122 -3.31 1.22 2.07
C ALA A 122 -2.03 0.38 2.20
N ALA A 123 -1.52 0.22 3.43
CA ALA A 123 -0.33 -0.58 3.71
C ALA A 123 -0.49 -2.03 3.25
N ARG A 124 -1.64 -2.65 3.53
CA ARG A 124 -1.96 -4.01 3.12
C ARG A 124 -2.03 -4.17 1.60
N LEU A 125 -2.64 -3.20 0.92
CA LEU A 125 -2.72 -3.21 -0.54
C LEU A 125 -1.34 -3.15 -1.17
N PHE A 126 -0.51 -2.20 -0.75
CA PHE A 126 0.82 -2.03 -1.30
C PHE A 126 1.74 -3.23 -1.00
N GLY A 127 1.77 -3.72 0.23
CA GLY A 127 2.54 -4.92 0.58
C GLY A 127 2.13 -6.12 -0.26
N ARG A 128 0.81 -6.29 -0.54
CA ARG A 128 0.32 -7.35 -1.43
C ARG A 128 0.74 -7.14 -2.88
N VAL A 129 0.79 -5.90 -3.37
CA VAL A 129 1.31 -5.59 -4.72
C VAL A 129 2.75 -6.06 -4.82
N MET A 130 3.63 -5.69 -3.89
CA MET A 130 5.04 -6.09 -3.90
C MET A 130 5.21 -7.61 -3.79
N GLN A 131 4.44 -8.27 -2.92
CA GLN A 131 4.42 -9.72 -2.79
C GLN A 131 4.04 -10.42 -4.10
N ASN A 132 2.96 -9.97 -4.75
CA ASN A 132 2.47 -10.60 -5.97
C ASN A 132 3.39 -10.36 -7.16
N LEU A 133 4.02 -9.19 -7.23
CA LEU A 133 5.07 -8.91 -8.23
C LEU A 133 6.32 -9.78 -8.04
N GLY A 134 6.54 -10.30 -6.84
CA GLY A 134 7.71 -11.13 -6.53
C GLY A 134 9.03 -10.36 -6.58
N VAL A 135 8.99 -9.06 -6.30
CA VAL A 135 10.16 -8.18 -6.31
C VAL A 135 10.71 -7.98 -4.89
N TYR A 136 12.02 -7.91 -4.76
CA TYR A 136 12.64 -7.50 -3.50
C TYR A 136 12.45 -6.01 -3.28
N TRP A 137 12.07 -5.63 -2.08
CA TRP A 137 11.80 -4.24 -1.76
C TRP A 137 12.19 -3.88 -0.33
N ALA A 138 12.55 -2.61 -0.12
CA ALA A 138 12.94 -2.06 1.16
C ALA A 138 12.12 -0.79 1.45
N PRO A 139 11.13 -0.86 2.35
CA PRO A 139 10.29 0.29 2.68
C PRO A 139 10.84 1.12 3.82
N VAL A 140 10.66 2.43 3.72
CA VAL A 140 10.74 3.39 4.82
C VAL A 140 9.36 4.03 4.98
N LEU A 141 8.95 4.33 6.21
CA LEU A 141 7.70 5.04 6.47
C LEU A 141 7.93 6.55 6.41
N GLY A 142 7.17 7.23 5.58
CA GLY A 142 7.09 8.69 5.52
C GLY A 142 6.24 9.30 6.63
N ASN A 143 5.92 10.58 6.49
CA ASN A 143 5.10 11.30 7.48
C ASN A 143 3.61 10.95 7.34
N HIS A 144 3.10 10.80 6.11
CA HIS A 144 1.70 10.50 5.87
C HIS A 144 1.29 9.07 6.23
N ASP A 145 2.21 8.13 6.22
CA ASP A 145 1.91 6.73 6.53
C ASP A 145 1.29 6.55 7.91
N THR A 146 1.67 7.40 8.88
CA THR A 146 1.27 7.27 10.28
C THR A 146 1.07 8.62 10.98
N GLU A 147 0.41 9.56 10.32
CA GLU A 147 0.04 10.84 10.93
C GLU A 147 -0.90 10.68 12.12
N SER A 148 -1.00 11.72 12.95
CA SER A 148 -1.73 11.69 14.23
C SER A 148 -3.21 11.34 14.10
N TYR A 149 -3.82 11.59 12.95
CA TYR A 149 -5.21 11.22 12.68
C TYR A 149 -5.37 9.78 12.17
N ALA A 150 -4.30 9.11 11.75
CA ALA A 150 -4.37 7.74 11.27
C ALA A 150 -4.65 6.75 12.41
N VAL A 151 -5.46 5.73 12.11
CA VAL A 151 -5.91 4.76 13.13
C VAL A 151 -4.76 3.92 13.68
N TYR A 152 -3.78 3.58 12.84
CA TYR A 152 -2.70 2.67 13.22
C TYR A 152 -1.36 3.38 13.24
N ASN A 153 -0.59 3.13 14.30
CA ASN A 153 0.73 3.72 14.50
C ASN A 153 1.82 3.04 13.65
N ARG A 154 3.00 3.64 13.60
CA ARG A 154 4.19 3.20 12.84
C ARG A 154 4.57 1.74 13.09
N ARG A 155 4.58 1.30 14.36
CA ARG A 155 4.91 -0.08 14.72
C ARG A 155 3.91 -1.09 14.16
N TYR A 156 2.63 -0.73 14.12
CA TYR A 156 1.58 -1.60 13.58
C TYR A 156 1.66 -1.68 12.05
N ILE A 157 1.82 -0.54 11.38
CA ILE A 157 1.91 -0.47 9.91
C ILE A 157 3.15 -1.20 9.40
N GLY A 158 4.30 -1.06 10.06
CA GLY A 158 5.54 -1.75 9.68
C GLY A 158 5.44 -3.27 9.57
N LYS A 159 4.47 -3.90 10.26
CA LYS A 159 4.23 -5.34 10.15
C LYS A 159 3.69 -5.80 8.78
N TYR A 160 3.16 -4.89 7.98
CA TYR A 160 2.67 -5.20 6.63
C TYR A 160 3.75 -5.13 5.56
N TYR A 161 4.93 -4.67 5.95
CA TYR A 161 6.07 -4.47 5.06
C TYR A 161 7.24 -5.44 5.34
N GLN A 162 7.01 -6.40 6.24
CA GLN A 162 7.97 -7.46 6.60
C GLN A 162 7.73 -8.75 5.82
#